data_6000175c36f2c6e3c3f1b64dd07073d7
#
_entry.id   6000175c36f2c6e3c3f1b64dd07073d7
#
_cell.length_a   1.000
_cell.length_b   1.000
_cell.length_c   1.000
_cell.angle_alpha   90.00
_cell.angle_beta   90.00
_cell.angle_gamma   90.00
#
_symmetry.space_group_name_H-M   'P 1'
#
loop_
_entity.id
_entity.type
_entity.pdbx_description
1 polymer ?
#
loop_
_entity_poly.entity_id
_entity_poly.type
_entity_poly.pdbx_seq_one_letter_code
_entity_poly.pdbx_strand_id
1 'polypeptide(L)'
;MQKFSTLKSIPAYLPIVNIDTDMIIPKQFLKTIKRTGLGKNLFFEMRYDDKGKEINDFVLNKTPFNKSKILIAGKNFGCGSSREHAPWALLDFGITCVISSSFADIFHNNCFKNGILPIILNAVSYTHLRAHETVVH
;
A
#
# COMPACT_ATOMS: atom_id res chain seq x y z
N MET A 1 9.80 -15.06 4.73
CA MET A 1 8.45 -14.50 4.52
C MET A 1 7.59 -14.72 5.75
N GLN A 2 6.87 -13.71 6.15
CA GLN A 2 5.97 -13.80 7.29
C GLN A 2 4.80 -14.74 6.99
N LYS A 3 4.42 -15.55 7.97
CA LYS A 3 3.30 -16.46 7.82
C LYS A 3 2.00 -15.76 8.25
N PHE A 4 1.02 -15.76 7.37
CA PHE A 4 -0.30 -15.18 7.68
C PHE A 4 -1.21 -16.26 8.26
N SER A 5 -1.92 -15.90 9.33
CA SER A 5 -3.00 -16.73 9.86
C SER A 5 -4.32 -15.96 9.76
N THR A 6 -4.43 -14.85 10.44
CA THR A 6 -5.60 -13.97 10.41
C THR A 6 -5.13 -12.53 10.54
N LEU A 7 -5.66 -11.65 9.70
CA LEU A 7 -5.38 -10.23 9.76
C LEU A 7 -6.69 -9.48 9.91
N LYS A 8 -6.78 -8.63 10.94
CA LYS A 8 -7.95 -7.81 11.21
C LYS A 8 -7.52 -6.35 11.34
N SER A 9 -8.15 -5.48 10.56
CA SER A 9 -7.80 -4.07 10.54
C SER A 9 -8.93 -3.26 9.92
N ILE A 10 -9.02 -1.98 10.28
CA ILE A 10 -9.85 -1.02 9.54
C ILE A 10 -9.06 -0.68 8.27
N PRO A 11 -9.59 -0.97 7.08
CA PRO A 11 -8.85 -0.73 5.86
C PRO A 11 -8.77 0.75 5.51
N ALA A 12 -7.65 1.15 4.91
CA ALA A 12 -7.53 2.46 4.29
C ALA A 12 -7.94 2.34 2.82
N TYR A 13 -8.83 3.20 2.37
CA TYR A 13 -9.33 3.17 1.00
C TYR A 13 -8.69 4.28 0.18
N LEU A 14 -7.96 3.89 -0.85
CA LEU A 14 -7.27 4.81 -1.77
C LEU A 14 -7.78 4.53 -3.19
N PRO A 15 -8.88 5.19 -3.62
CA PRO A 15 -9.57 4.85 -4.87
C PRO A 15 -8.90 5.43 -6.10
N ILE A 16 -7.62 5.13 -6.28
CA ILE A 16 -6.83 5.60 -7.41
C ILE A 16 -6.45 4.39 -8.25
N VAL A 17 -6.69 4.46 -9.56
CA VAL A 17 -6.31 3.41 -10.50
C VAL A 17 -4.86 3.67 -10.97
N ASN A 18 -4.17 2.61 -11.40
CA ASN A 18 -2.83 2.70 -11.95
C ASN A 18 -1.82 3.35 -10.98
N ILE A 19 -1.93 3.02 -9.70
CA ILE A 19 -0.92 3.44 -8.74
C ILE A 19 0.39 2.76 -9.10
N ASP A 20 1.33 3.51 -9.63
CA ASP A 20 2.61 2.96 -10.07
C ASP A 20 3.64 2.96 -8.94
N THR A 21 4.75 2.29 -9.18
CA THR A 21 5.80 2.15 -8.18
C THR A 21 6.45 3.47 -7.80
N ASP A 22 6.48 4.44 -8.72
CA ASP A 22 7.00 5.78 -8.42
C ASP A 22 6.06 6.56 -7.50
N MET A 23 4.76 6.34 -7.59
CA MET A 23 3.79 6.90 -6.65
C MET A 23 3.92 6.28 -5.27
N ILE A 24 4.18 4.96 -5.21
CA ILE A 24 4.34 4.24 -3.95
C ILE A 24 5.61 4.70 -3.24
N ILE A 25 6.73 4.75 -3.96
CA ILE A 25 8.01 5.21 -3.43
C ILE A 25 8.78 5.94 -4.52
N PRO A 26 8.89 7.29 -4.43
CA PRO A 26 9.61 8.06 -5.44
C PRO A 26 11.09 7.68 -5.55
N LYS A 27 11.62 7.85 -6.75
CA LYS A 27 12.97 7.39 -7.08
C LYS A 27 14.09 8.00 -6.21
N GLN A 28 13.88 9.20 -5.68
CA GLN A 28 14.90 9.82 -4.82
C GLN A 28 15.15 9.03 -3.53
N PHE A 29 14.27 8.13 -3.14
CA PHE A 29 14.41 7.30 -1.94
C PHE A 29 14.98 5.91 -2.23
N LEU A 30 15.35 5.62 -3.47
CA LEU A 30 15.79 4.27 -3.86
C LEU A 30 17.27 4.00 -3.62
N LYS A 31 18.01 4.97 -3.12
CA LYS A 31 19.46 4.81 -2.87
C LYS A 31 19.77 3.91 -1.68
N THR A 32 18.83 3.75 -0.77
CA THR A 32 19.03 2.91 0.40
C THR A 32 18.90 1.43 0.04
N ILE A 33 19.72 0.60 0.69
CA ILE A 33 19.58 -0.85 0.64
C ILE A 33 18.87 -1.41 1.87
N LYS A 34 18.52 -0.55 2.82
CA LYS A 34 17.81 -0.96 4.03
C LYS A 34 16.32 -1.13 3.74
N ARG A 35 15.75 -2.21 4.26
CA ARG A 35 14.31 -2.48 4.11
C ARG A 35 13.46 -1.69 5.08
N THR A 36 14.06 -1.09 6.09
CA THR A 36 13.36 -0.30 7.12
C THR A 36 13.59 1.17 6.91
N GLY A 37 12.68 2.00 7.44
CA GLY A 37 12.79 3.45 7.35
C GLY A 37 12.15 4.07 6.13
N LEU A 38 11.59 3.28 5.22
CA LEU A 38 10.94 3.79 4.01
C LEU A 38 9.46 4.12 4.20
N GLY A 39 8.86 3.71 5.32
CA GLY A 39 7.45 3.97 5.58
C GLY A 39 7.10 5.45 5.61
N LYS A 40 8.00 6.27 6.11
CA LYS A 40 7.83 7.73 6.11
C LYS A 40 7.80 8.32 4.72
N ASN A 41 8.34 7.60 3.73
CA ASN A 41 8.42 8.03 2.33
C ASN A 41 7.33 7.39 1.47
N LEU A 42 6.53 6.48 2.04
CA LEU A 42 5.44 5.84 1.33
C LEU A 42 4.46 6.88 0.83
N PHE A 43 4.12 6.83 -0.46
CA PHE A 43 3.23 7.80 -1.10
C PHE A 43 3.65 9.25 -0.82
N PHE A 44 4.94 9.51 -0.83
CA PHE A 44 5.51 10.75 -0.33
C PHE A 44 4.89 11.99 -0.97
N GLU A 45 4.70 11.97 -2.30
CA GLU A 45 4.18 13.13 -3.02
C GLU A 45 2.69 13.39 -2.79
N MET A 46 1.96 12.36 -2.33
CA MET A 46 0.54 12.49 -1.99
C MET A 46 0.32 12.81 -0.51
N ARG A 47 1.30 12.45 0.33
CA ARG A 47 1.17 12.64 1.78
C ARG A 47 1.68 13.98 2.26
N TYR A 48 2.62 14.59 1.55
CA TYR A 48 3.26 15.82 1.98
C TYR A 48 3.21 16.88 0.90
N ASP A 49 3.06 18.15 1.33
CA ASP A 49 3.10 19.29 0.41
C ASP A 49 4.55 19.71 0.14
N ASP A 50 4.75 20.77 -0.65
CA ASP A 50 6.07 21.28 -1.03
C ASP A 50 6.91 21.70 0.17
N LYS A 51 6.27 22.01 1.29
CA LYS A 51 6.93 22.44 2.52
C LYS A 51 7.17 21.29 3.50
N GLY A 52 6.83 20.07 3.12
CA GLY A 52 7.00 18.90 3.96
C GLY A 52 5.90 18.72 5.01
N LYS A 53 4.81 19.45 4.90
CA LYS A 53 3.65 19.28 5.79
C LYS A 53 2.74 18.18 5.29
N GLU A 54 2.16 17.43 6.23
CA GLU A 54 1.17 16.41 5.88
C GLU A 54 -0.06 17.03 5.25
N ILE A 55 -0.50 16.44 4.14
CA ILE A 55 -1.75 16.82 3.48
C ILE A 55 -2.88 16.13 4.24
N ASN A 56 -3.72 16.91 4.93
CA ASN A 56 -4.75 16.39 5.83
C ASN A 56 -5.80 15.54 5.13
N ASP A 57 -6.04 15.77 3.84
CA ASP A 57 -7.06 15.03 3.10
C ASP A 57 -6.60 13.64 2.63
N PHE A 58 -5.31 13.35 2.72
CA PHE A 58 -4.83 12.04 2.30
C PHE A 58 -5.15 10.97 3.35
N VAL A 59 -5.74 9.85 2.91
CA VAL A 59 -6.30 8.85 3.82
C VAL A 59 -5.29 8.31 4.82
N LEU A 60 -4.06 8.05 4.41
CA LEU A 60 -3.04 7.48 5.31
C LEU A 60 -2.46 8.50 6.30
N ASN A 61 -2.84 9.76 6.18
CA ASN A 61 -2.48 10.79 7.16
C ASN A 61 -3.57 10.98 8.22
N LYS A 62 -4.72 10.30 8.08
CA LYS A 62 -5.87 10.46 8.97
C LYS A 62 -5.98 9.29 9.95
N THR A 63 -6.29 9.60 11.20
CA THR A 63 -6.66 8.58 12.18
C THR A 63 -8.09 8.10 11.90
N PRO A 64 -8.40 6.79 11.93
CA PRO A 64 -7.52 5.66 12.32
C PRO A 64 -6.73 5.04 11.16
N PHE A 65 -6.84 5.59 9.97
CA PHE A 65 -6.31 4.98 8.73
C PHE A 65 -4.78 4.98 8.67
N ASN A 66 -4.14 5.90 9.40
CA ASN A 66 -2.68 5.93 9.49
C ASN A 66 -2.09 4.70 10.20
N LYS A 67 -2.94 3.89 10.83
CA LYS A 67 -2.54 2.63 11.48
C LYS A 67 -3.12 1.41 10.78
N SER A 68 -3.68 1.58 9.59
CA SER A 68 -4.25 0.47 8.82
C SER A 68 -3.18 -0.52 8.41
N LYS A 69 -3.53 -1.79 8.48
CA LYS A 69 -2.69 -2.89 7.98
C LYS A 69 -3.15 -3.35 6.60
N ILE A 70 -4.29 -2.88 6.15
CA ILE A 70 -4.92 -3.25 4.87
C ILE A 70 -5.13 -1.99 4.04
N LEU A 71 -4.61 -2.00 2.82
CA LEU A 71 -4.84 -0.94 1.85
C LEU A 71 -5.76 -1.47 0.75
N ILE A 72 -6.86 -0.76 0.49
CA ILE A 72 -7.76 -1.06 -0.63
C ILE A 72 -7.49 -0.01 -1.70
N ALA A 73 -7.00 -0.43 -2.85
CA ALA A 73 -6.57 0.47 -3.92
C ALA A 73 -7.31 0.18 -5.23
N GLY A 74 -7.23 1.10 -6.18
CA GLY A 74 -7.80 0.93 -7.51
C GLY A 74 -7.07 -0.11 -8.34
N LYS A 75 -7.61 -0.43 -9.51
CA LYS A 75 -7.06 -1.48 -10.38
C LYS A 75 -5.63 -1.17 -10.83
N ASN A 76 -4.93 -2.21 -11.25
CA ASN A 76 -3.57 -2.14 -11.81
C ASN A 76 -2.57 -1.54 -10.82
N PHE A 77 -2.63 -2.02 -9.56
CA PHE A 77 -1.76 -1.54 -8.50
C PHE A 77 -0.33 -2.04 -8.70
N GLY A 78 0.63 -1.15 -8.51
CA GLY A 78 2.05 -1.51 -8.60
C GLY A 78 2.61 -1.53 -10.01
N CYS A 79 1.92 -0.91 -10.97
CA CYS A 79 2.41 -0.83 -12.35
C CYS A 79 3.68 0.02 -12.42
N GLY A 80 4.32 0.02 -13.59
CA GLY A 80 5.56 0.77 -13.81
C GLY A 80 6.79 -0.05 -13.52
N SER A 81 7.90 0.60 -13.23
CA SER A 81 9.21 -0.03 -13.05
C SER A 81 9.23 -0.96 -11.83
N SER A 82 9.93 -2.08 -11.95
CA SER A 82 10.09 -3.02 -10.84
C SER A 82 10.98 -2.41 -9.76
N ARG A 83 10.44 -2.31 -8.55
CA ARG A 83 11.16 -1.76 -7.38
C ARG A 83 10.79 -2.54 -6.13
N GLU A 84 11.77 -3.21 -5.54
CA GLU A 84 11.52 -3.89 -4.26
C GLU A 84 11.30 -2.90 -3.12
N HIS A 85 11.76 -1.67 -3.27
CA HIS A 85 11.53 -0.61 -2.28
C HIS A 85 10.03 -0.32 -2.08
N ALA A 86 9.19 -0.55 -3.09
CA ALA A 86 7.76 -0.34 -2.96
C ALA A 86 7.13 -1.27 -1.91
N PRO A 87 7.30 -2.60 -1.97
CA PRO A 87 6.86 -3.47 -0.87
C PRO A 87 7.51 -3.12 0.47
N TRP A 88 8.79 -2.77 0.48
CA TRP A 88 9.46 -2.39 1.73
C TRP A 88 8.83 -1.17 2.38
N ALA A 89 8.48 -0.16 1.58
CA ALA A 89 7.84 1.05 2.10
C ALA A 89 6.45 0.74 2.69
N LEU A 90 5.67 -0.09 2.00
CA LEU A 90 4.36 -0.54 2.49
C LEU A 90 4.49 -1.25 3.84
N LEU A 91 5.42 -2.21 3.92
CA LEU A 91 5.64 -2.98 5.15
C LEU A 91 6.12 -2.11 6.30
N ASP A 92 7.06 -1.22 6.04
CA ASP A 92 7.60 -0.35 7.08
C ASP A 92 6.55 0.62 7.61
N PHE A 93 5.62 1.03 6.76
CA PHE A 93 4.48 1.85 7.18
C PHE A 93 3.49 1.05 8.05
N GLY A 94 3.41 -0.26 7.85
CA GLY A 94 2.54 -1.16 8.59
C GLY A 94 1.49 -1.85 7.74
N ILE A 95 1.53 -1.68 6.42
CA ILE A 95 0.58 -2.31 5.51
C ILE A 95 1.10 -3.69 5.12
N THR A 96 0.38 -4.72 5.51
CA THR A 96 0.74 -6.12 5.24
C THR A 96 -0.20 -6.79 4.24
N CYS A 97 -1.25 -6.10 3.81
CA CYS A 97 -2.23 -6.61 2.85
C CYS A 97 -2.66 -5.49 1.93
N VAL A 98 -2.68 -5.76 0.63
CA VAL A 98 -3.23 -4.83 -0.37
C VAL A 98 -4.33 -5.55 -1.13
N ILE A 99 -5.50 -4.92 -1.21
CA ILE A 99 -6.66 -5.44 -1.93
C ILE A 99 -6.91 -4.54 -3.14
N SER A 100 -7.00 -5.16 -4.31
CA SER A 100 -7.26 -4.45 -5.56
C SER A 100 -7.99 -5.39 -6.52
N SER A 101 -8.63 -4.83 -7.53
CA SER A 101 -9.24 -5.65 -8.59
C SER A 101 -8.19 -6.23 -9.54
N SER A 102 -7.00 -5.66 -9.62
CA SER A 102 -5.88 -6.23 -10.37
C SER A 102 -4.55 -5.62 -9.92
N PHE A 103 -3.46 -6.35 -10.17
CA PHE A 103 -2.09 -5.95 -9.86
C PHE A 103 -1.21 -6.13 -11.08
N ALA A 104 -0.15 -5.33 -11.19
CA ALA A 104 0.93 -5.63 -12.13
C ALA A 104 1.65 -6.91 -11.68
N ASP A 105 1.99 -7.78 -12.64
CA ASP A 105 2.52 -9.12 -12.34
C ASP A 105 3.79 -9.09 -11.50
N ILE A 106 4.74 -8.24 -11.84
CA ILE A 106 6.02 -8.17 -11.13
C ILE A 106 5.79 -7.70 -9.68
N PHE A 107 4.96 -6.69 -9.51
CA PHE A 107 4.64 -6.19 -8.17
C PHE A 107 3.93 -7.25 -7.32
N HIS A 108 2.98 -7.97 -7.91
CA HIS A 108 2.26 -9.05 -7.24
C HIS A 108 3.23 -10.10 -6.69
N ASN A 109 4.19 -10.51 -7.53
CA ASN A 109 5.21 -11.48 -7.12
C ASN A 109 6.14 -10.91 -6.03
N ASN A 110 6.53 -9.65 -6.15
CA ASN A 110 7.37 -9.00 -5.15
C ASN A 110 6.68 -8.86 -3.79
N CYS A 111 5.36 -8.70 -3.78
CA CYS A 111 4.60 -8.69 -2.54
C CYS A 111 4.76 -9.98 -1.77
N PHE A 112 4.58 -11.12 -2.43
CA PHE A 112 4.74 -12.42 -1.78
C PHE A 112 6.15 -12.61 -1.22
N LYS A 113 7.17 -12.24 -2.00
CA LYS A 113 8.57 -12.37 -1.56
C LYS A 113 8.85 -11.56 -0.30
N ASN A 114 8.14 -10.46 -0.10
CA ASN A 114 8.42 -9.52 0.99
C ASN A 114 7.40 -9.58 2.12
N GLY A 115 6.46 -10.54 2.08
CA GLY A 115 5.52 -10.73 3.18
C GLY A 115 4.28 -9.85 3.13
N ILE A 116 3.96 -9.28 1.98
CA ILE A 116 2.69 -8.59 1.76
C ILE A 116 1.73 -9.56 1.06
N LEU A 117 0.50 -9.61 1.55
CA LEU A 117 -0.55 -10.43 0.95
C LEU A 117 -1.32 -9.59 -0.08
N PRO A 118 -1.19 -9.86 -1.39
CA PRO A 118 -2.00 -9.21 -2.40
C PRO A 118 -3.28 -10.01 -2.61
N ILE A 119 -4.43 -9.35 -2.53
CA ILE A 119 -5.73 -9.98 -2.71
C ILE A 119 -6.43 -9.34 -3.90
N ILE A 120 -6.87 -10.17 -4.84
CA ILE A 120 -7.62 -9.71 -6.01
C ILE A 120 -9.10 -9.94 -5.75
N LEU A 121 -9.88 -8.86 -5.77
CA LEU A 121 -11.33 -8.92 -5.61
C LEU A 121 -12.01 -8.17 -6.76
N ASN A 122 -13.21 -8.64 -7.15
CA ASN A 122 -13.98 -7.92 -8.14
C ASN A 122 -14.49 -6.59 -7.56
N ALA A 123 -14.90 -5.68 -8.44
CA ALA A 123 -15.28 -4.32 -8.06
C ALA A 123 -16.42 -4.26 -7.04
N VAL A 124 -17.35 -5.21 -7.09
CA VAL A 124 -18.49 -5.23 -6.16
C VAL A 124 -18.04 -5.56 -4.74
N SER A 125 -17.27 -6.64 -4.58
CA SER A 125 -16.74 -7.05 -3.28
C SER A 125 -15.82 -5.96 -2.69
N TYR A 126 -15.02 -5.37 -3.53
CA TYR A 126 -14.12 -4.27 -3.22
C TYR A 126 -14.86 -3.06 -2.62
N THR A 127 -16.00 -2.68 -3.21
CA THR A 127 -16.78 -1.55 -2.74
C THR A 127 -17.34 -1.79 -1.34
N HIS A 128 -17.73 -3.01 -1.02
CA HIS A 128 -18.25 -3.34 0.31
C HIS A 128 -17.21 -3.23 1.41
N LEU A 129 -15.95 -3.54 1.12
CA LEU A 129 -14.90 -3.57 2.15
C LEU A 129 -14.52 -2.19 2.69
N ARG A 130 -14.66 -1.14 1.88
CA ARG A 130 -14.14 0.18 2.23
C ARG A 130 -14.78 0.82 3.46
N ALA A 131 -16.00 0.40 3.81
CA ALA A 131 -16.78 1.01 4.88
C ALA A 131 -16.70 0.24 6.20
N HIS A 132 -16.09 -0.93 6.21
CA HIS A 132 -16.14 -1.84 7.35
C HIS A 132 -14.75 -2.35 7.73
N GLU A 133 -14.61 -2.76 9.01
CA GLU A 133 -13.42 -3.48 9.43
C GLU A 133 -13.29 -4.77 8.62
N THR A 134 -12.09 -5.04 8.13
CA THR A 134 -11.83 -6.18 7.26
C THR A 134 -11.03 -7.24 8.00
N VAL A 135 -11.48 -8.50 7.86
CA VAL A 135 -10.78 -9.67 8.41
C VAL A 135 -10.31 -10.53 7.24
N VAL A 136 -9.02 -10.86 7.23
CA VAL A 136 -8.41 -11.71 6.22
C VAL A 136 -7.87 -12.97 6.89
N HIS A 137 -8.28 -14.11 6.34
CA HIS A 137 -7.86 -15.43 6.84
C HIS A 137 -6.85 -16.09 5.94
#